data_60348b6f9ca8f603312f1e91fd848e3d
#
_entry.id   60348b6f9ca8f603312f1e91fd848e3d
#
_cell.length_a   1.000
_cell.length_b   1.000
_cell.length_c   1.000
_cell.angle_alpha   90.00
_cell.angle_beta   90.00
_cell.angle_gamma   90.00
#
_symmetry.space_group_name_H-M   'P 1'
#
loop_
_entity.id
_entity.type
_entity.pdbx_description
1 polymer ?
#
loop_
_entity_poly.entity_id
_entity_poly.type
_entity_poly.pdbx_seq_one_letter_code
_entity_poly.pdbx_strand_id
1 'polypeptide(L)'
;MNTTLKGDLLEQAVFDYFTKQITEQRLPWSSEFCKVFRQKGYYSRDREGDIKFDVSIEFYLPEATEYSMVWLIECKNYSASVSVDNVEEFFTKVQQVAPANSKAVMVSNSAFASGGMNYARNKKIGIIRYFDSSDVKWELYRSPSAAMPMTGKEEQASVMNGLTLQDFKSSVFDLYMQGPECLTNSLWDFATGMFADSSLTKGQLKWARSSSITPGCIVPYISQDELENRSVAVLRDYGYQNGAVSLDDICANEAKNSGLQVRRNVSNMNEAGRNQKLGQISFSSLEILIYEQAIPNQGRERFTLAHELAHHLLCHGKYMSGESCDDQDFVLLQNAKDLGSDVTRMEYQANIFASCLLMPHTGFIGNFRRIAKWLDIPNRGFGELYLDTQPCNYRDYEKVTDELMKFYGVSRAAASIRLQSLGLLRDVRSESEQYIIG
;
A
#
# COMPACT_ATOMS: atom_id res chain seq x y z
N MET A 1 32.06 4.74 3.80
CA MET A 1 31.76 3.44 3.13
C MET A 1 32.11 3.58 1.67
N ASN A 2 32.85 2.64 1.08
CA ASN A 2 33.29 2.70 -0.31
C ASN A 2 32.06 2.61 -1.25
N THR A 3 32.01 3.44 -2.28
CA THR A 3 30.89 3.51 -3.26
C THR A 3 30.59 2.18 -3.93
N THR A 4 31.61 1.38 -4.23
CA THR A 4 31.48 0.03 -4.79
C THR A 4 30.74 -0.92 -3.85
N LEU A 5 31.06 -0.88 -2.54
CA LEU A 5 30.41 -1.73 -1.54
C LEU A 5 28.92 -1.39 -1.35
N LYS A 6 28.54 -0.11 -1.50
CA LYS A 6 27.14 0.33 -1.45
C LYS A 6 26.35 -0.13 -2.68
N GLY A 7 26.97 -0.12 -3.86
CA GLY A 7 26.38 -0.64 -5.10
C GLY A 7 26.05 -2.12 -4.97
N ASP A 8 27.04 -2.91 -4.58
CA ASP A 8 26.92 -4.36 -4.40
C ASP A 8 25.80 -4.77 -3.43
N LEU A 9 25.59 -3.98 -2.37
CA LEU A 9 24.51 -4.25 -1.39
C LEU A 9 23.11 -4.07 -1.98
N LEU A 10 22.87 -3.02 -2.77
CA LEU A 10 21.58 -2.81 -3.42
C LEU A 10 21.34 -3.88 -4.49
N GLU A 11 22.33 -4.20 -5.30
CA GLU A 11 22.23 -5.26 -6.32
C GLU A 11 21.85 -6.60 -5.68
N GLN A 12 22.51 -6.95 -4.56
CA GLN A 12 22.20 -8.18 -3.83
C GLN A 12 20.79 -8.15 -3.26
N ALA A 13 20.37 -7.03 -2.63
CA ALA A 13 19.04 -6.89 -2.09
C ALA A 13 17.95 -7.02 -3.18
N VAL A 14 18.16 -6.41 -4.34
CA VAL A 14 17.24 -6.50 -5.49
C VAL A 14 17.19 -7.91 -6.05
N PHE A 15 18.35 -8.57 -6.18
CA PHE A 15 18.42 -9.97 -6.63
C PHE A 15 17.66 -10.91 -5.68
N ASP A 16 17.91 -10.79 -4.37
CA ASP A 16 17.25 -11.60 -3.33
C ASP A 16 15.74 -11.34 -3.31
N TYR A 17 15.35 -10.05 -3.42
CA TYR A 17 13.96 -9.64 -3.48
C TYR A 17 13.21 -10.31 -4.64
N PHE A 18 13.67 -10.16 -5.88
CA PHE A 18 13.03 -10.78 -7.04
C PHE A 18 13.06 -12.29 -7.01
N THR A 19 14.16 -12.89 -6.55
CA THR A 19 14.27 -14.34 -6.38
C THR A 19 13.17 -14.85 -5.43
N LYS A 20 12.98 -14.17 -4.29
CA LYS A 20 11.93 -14.48 -3.33
C LYS A 20 10.54 -14.32 -3.95
N GLN A 21 10.26 -13.16 -4.58
CA GLN A 21 8.96 -12.90 -5.20
C GLN A 21 8.57 -13.93 -6.26
N ILE A 22 9.55 -14.40 -7.04
CA ILE A 22 9.35 -15.45 -8.04
C ILE A 22 9.11 -16.80 -7.37
N THR A 23 9.95 -17.19 -6.41
CA THR A 23 9.79 -18.46 -5.68
C THR A 23 8.45 -18.57 -4.99
N GLU A 24 7.95 -17.47 -4.43
CA GLU A 24 6.66 -17.36 -3.77
C GLU A 24 5.48 -17.14 -4.75
N GLN A 25 5.70 -17.28 -6.06
CA GLN A 25 4.69 -17.11 -7.12
C GLN A 25 3.99 -15.73 -7.11
N ARG A 26 4.72 -14.67 -6.75
CA ARG A 26 4.18 -13.31 -6.61
C ARG A 26 4.30 -12.45 -7.88
N LEU A 27 4.71 -13.03 -8.98
CA LEU A 27 4.67 -12.41 -10.31
C LEU A 27 3.61 -13.09 -11.18
N PRO A 28 3.00 -12.36 -12.14
CA PRO A 28 2.03 -12.95 -13.07
C PRO A 28 2.70 -13.82 -14.13
N TRP A 29 3.66 -14.65 -13.72
CA TRP A 29 4.38 -15.63 -14.51
C TRP A 29 4.80 -16.81 -13.62
N SER A 30 4.69 -18.05 -14.11
CA SER A 30 5.03 -19.20 -13.31
C SER A 30 6.52 -19.23 -12.95
N SER A 31 6.84 -19.51 -11.67
CA SER A 31 8.22 -19.52 -11.18
C SER A 31 9.11 -20.54 -11.89
N GLU A 32 8.53 -21.68 -12.32
CA GLU A 32 9.27 -22.72 -13.05
C GLU A 32 9.83 -22.24 -14.39
N PHE A 33 9.23 -21.20 -14.95
CA PHE A 33 9.65 -20.58 -16.21
C PHE A 33 10.36 -19.24 -16.03
N CYS A 34 10.82 -18.93 -14.82
CA CYS A 34 11.60 -17.74 -14.51
C CYS A 34 13.00 -18.11 -14.06
N LYS A 35 14.00 -17.37 -14.53
CA LYS A 35 15.39 -17.47 -14.03
C LYS A 35 15.92 -16.09 -13.70
N VAL A 36 16.43 -15.93 -12.49
CA VAL A 36 17.03 -14.67 -12.02
C VAL A 36 18.55 -14.82 -12.04
N PHE A 37 19.23 -13.80 -12.52
CA PHE A 37 20.69 -13.77 -12.57
C PHE A 37 21.20 -12.45 -12.01
N ARG A 38 22.37 -12.49 -11.37
CA ARG A 38 23.14 -11.34 -10.97
C ARG A 38 24.38 -11.20 -11.85
N GLN A 39 24.67 -9.98 -12.30
CA GLN A 39 25.85 -9.63 -13.09
C GLN A 39 25.99 -10.48 -14.38
N LYS A 40 24.87 -10.87 -15.00
CA LYS A 40 24.87 -11.65 -16.25
C LYS A 40 25.19 -10.75 -17.44
N GLY A 41 26.07 -11.25 -18.31
CA GLY A 41 26.41 -10.63 -19.61
C GLY A 41 25.42 -11.02 -20.70
N TYR A 42 25.08 -10.06 -21.54
CA TYR A 42 24.29 -10.24 -22.76
C TYR A 42 25.03 -9.66 -23.93
N TYR A 43 25.17 -10.44 -25.01
CA TYR A 43 25.98 -10.08 -26.16
C TYR A 43 25.42 -8.84 -26.90
N SER A 44 26.26 -7.86 -27.10
CA SER A 44 26.00 -6.67 -27.90
C SER A 44 26.76 -6.76 -29.23
N ARG A 45 26.03 -6.67 -30.33
CA ARG A 45 26.64 -6.62 -31.66
C ARG A 45 27.44 -5.32 -31.87
N ASP A 46 26.98 -4.23 -31.30
CA ASP A 46 27.61 -2.91 -31.46
C ASP A 46 28.95 -2.82 -30.73
N ARG A 47 29.12 -3.61 -29.65
CA ARG A 47 30.37 -3.67 -28.88
C ARG A 47 31.23 -4.88 -29.17
N GLU A 48 30.71 -5.80 -29.96
CA GLU A 48 31.35 -7.12 -30.22
C GLU A 48 31.74 -7.84 -28.91
N GLY A 49 30.88 -7.69 -27.87
CA GLY A 49 31.14 -8.23 -26.55
C GLY A 49 29.91 -8.11 -25.61
N ASP A 50 30.05 -8.68 -24.43
CA ASP A 50 28.94 -8.72 -23.46
C ASP A 50 28.78 -7.40 -22.69
N ILE A 51 27.55 -6.95 -22.57
CA ILE A 51 27.12 -5.91 -21.62
C ILE A 51 26.54 -6.61 -20.40
N LYS A 52 27.10 -6.32 -19.23
CA LYS A 52 26.61 -6.84 -17.95
C LYS A 52 25.52 -5.94 -17.38
N PHE A 53 24.47 -6.57 -16.84
CA PHE A 53 23.42 -5.92 -16.07
C PHE A 53 23.44 -6.39 -14.62
N ASP A 54 23.10 -5.53 -13.70
CA ASP A 54 23.20 -5.80 -12.27
C ASP A 54 22.32 -6.98 -11.87
N VAL A 55 21.05 -6.97 -12.32
CA VAL A 55 20.13 -8.11 -12.18
C VAL A 55 19.41 -8.31 -13.50
N SER A 56 19.11 -9.55 -13.84
CA SER A 56 18.25 -9.87 -14.98
C SER A 56 17.27 -10.99 -14.65
N ILE A 57 16.08 -10.94 -15.23
CA ILE A 57 15.05 -11.95 -15.08
C ILE A 57 14.67 -12.44 -16.48
N GLU A 58 14.96 -13.70 -16.77
CA GLU A 58 14.58 -14.34 -18.02
C GLU A 58 13.25 -15.09 -17.85
N PHE A 59 12.32 -14.82 -18.73
CA PHE A 59 10.99 -15.43 -18.76
C PHE A 59 10.91 -16.37 -19.96
N TYR A 60 10.62 -17.61 -19.67
CA TYR A 60 10.50 -18.67 -20.66
C TYR A 60 9.03 -19.01 -20.89
N LEU A 61 8.68 -19.40 -22.10
CA LEU A 61 7.44 -20.12 -22.34
C LEU A 61 7.68 -21.62 -22.06
N PRO A 62 6.66 -22.38 -21.67
CA PRO A 62 6.78 -23.81 -21.51
C PRO A 62 7.43 -24.48 -22.73
N GLU A 63 8.36 -25.41 -22.51
CA GLU A 63 9.14 -26.12 -23.51
C GLU A 63 10.13 -25.26 -24.34
N ALA A 64 10.24 -23.95 -24.08
CA ALA A 64 11.19 -23.09 -24.77
C ALA A 64 12.60 -23.26 -24.20
N THR A 65 13.59 -23.40 -25.06
CA THR A 65 15.00 -23.45 -24.70
C THR A 65 15.64 -22.07 -24.55
N GLU A 66 15.02 -21.06 -25.20
CA GLU A 66 15.43 -19.66 -25.13
C GLU A 66 14.37 -18.84 -24.40
N TYR A 67 14.82 -17.77 -23.72
CA TYR A 67 13.88 -16.87 -23.06
C TYR A 67 13.02 -16.12 -24.10
N SER A 68 11.75 -16.01 -23.82
CA SER A 68 10.79 -15.28 -24.65
C SER A 68 10.73 -13.79 -24.33
N MET A 69 11.17 -13.43 -23.12
CA MET A 69 11.32 -12.06 -22.66
C MET A 69 12.38 -11.98 -21.57
N VAL A 70 13.05 -10.84 -21.47
CA VAL A 70 14.01 -10.55 -20.40
C VAL A 70 13.73 -9.18 -19.78
N TRP A 71 13.75 -9.11 -18.46
CA TRP A 71 13.89 -7.86 -17.74
C TRP A 71 15.37 -7.63 -17.46
N LEU A 72 15.87 -6.49 -17.90
CA LEU A 72 17.23 -6.03 -17.66
C LEU A 72 17.17 -4.93 -16.62
N ILE A 73 17.80 -5.15 -15.48
CA ILE A 73 17.66 -4.31 -14.29
C ILE A 73 19.00 -3.66 -13.99
N GLU A 74 18.99 -2.34 -13.84
CA GLU A 74 20.13 -1.53 -13.40
C GLU A 74 19.81 -0.96 -12.02
N CYS A 75 20.72 -1.10 -11.06
CA CYS A 75 20.59 -0.66 -9.69
C CYS A 75 21.40 0.62 -9.46
N LYS A 76 20.79 1.67 -8.92
CA LYS A 76 21.46 2.95 -8.64
C LYS A 76 21.37 3.28 -7.15
N ASN A 77 22.50 3.18 -6.47
CA ASN A 77 22.62 3.49 -5.03
C ASN A 77 23.31 4.85 -4.87
N TYR A 78 22.55 5.93 -5.05
CA TYR A 78 23.05 7.30 -4.95
C TYR A 78 22.57 8.00 -3.68
N SER A 79 23.30 9.03 -3.26
CA SER A 79 22.85 9.97 -2.22
C SER A 79 22.03 11.14 -2.80
N ALA A 80 22.07 11.34 -4.11
CA ALA A 80 21.32 12.35 -4.86
C ALA A 80 20.31 11.67 -5.80
N SER A 81 19.36 12.43 -6.30
CA SER A 81 18.36 11.92 -7.25
C SER A 81 19.00 11.36 -8.52
N VAL A 82 18.44 10.26 -9.03
CA VAL A 82 18.82 9.67 -10.32
C VAL A 82 18.45 10.65 -11.44
N SER A 83 19.46 11.08 -12.21
CA SER A 83 19.27 12.04 -13.31
C SER A 83 18.69 11.38 -14.56
N VAL A 84 18.22 12.21 -15.51
CA VAL A 84 17.78 11.75 -16.82
C VAL A 84 18.91 11.04 -17.58
N ASP A 85 20.15 11.55 -17.49
CA ASP A 85 21.30 10.97 -18.18
C ASP A 85 21.54 9.50 -17.78
N ASN A 86 21.34 9.17 -16.50
CA ASN A 86 21.46 7.78 -16.03
C ASN A 86 20.41 6.87 -16.68
N VAL A 87 19.17 7.36 -16.85
CA VAL A 87 18.10 6.60 -17.47
C VAL A 87 18.33 6.43 -18.97
N GLU A 88 18.83 7.46 -19.64
CA GLU A 88 19.18 7.44 -21.06
C GLU A 88 20.35 6.49 -21.34
N GLU A 89 21.41 6.56 -20.55
CA GLU A 89 22.56 5.62 -20.65
C GLU A 89 22.10 4.17 -20.49
N PHE A 90 21.31 3.90 -19.47
CA PHE A 90 20.79 2.56 -19.24
C PHE A 90 19.91 2.09 -20.38
N PHE A 91 18.99 2.92 -20.87
CA PHE A 91 18.15 2.56 -22.02
C PHE A 91 18.97 2.24 -23.26
N THR A 92 20.04 3.00 -23.52
CA THR A 92 20.96 2.75 -24.62
C THR A 92 21.66 1.38 -24.48
N LYS A 93 22.08 0.99 -23.27
CA LYS A 93 22.64 -0.36 -23.02
C LYS A 93 21.64 -1.46 -23.37
N VAL A 94 20.37 -1.29 -22.94
CA VAL A 94 19.30 -2.28 -23.20
C VAL A 94 19.04 -2.44 -24.69
N GLN A 95 19.02 -1.34 -25.45
CA GLN A 95 18.78 -1.39 -26.90
C GLN A 95 19.88 -2.13 -27.68
N GLN A 96 21.09 -2.21 -27.14
CA GLN A 96 22.21 -2.88 -27.79
C GLN A 96 22.20 -4.42 -27.64
N VAL A 97 21.48 -4.96 -26.67
CA VAL A 97 21.55 -6.40 -26.35
C VAL A 97 20.30 -7.19 -26.73
N ALA A 98 19.11 -6.65 -26.54
CA ALA A 98 17.85 -7.37 -26.78
C ALA A 98 16.72 -6.41 -27.17
N PRO A 99 16.73 -5.85 -28.39
CA PRO A 99 15.78 -4.79 -28.76
C PRO A 99 14.32 -5.26 -28.83
N ALA A 100 14.05 -6.52 -29.14
CA ALA A 100 12.68 -6.97 -29.46
C ALA A 100 11.85 -7.35 -28.23
N ASN A 101 12.40 -8.06 -27.26
CA ASN A 101 11.68 -8.61 -26.11
C ASN A 101 12.35 -8.29 -24.77
N SER A 102 13.06 -7.19 -24.70
CA SER A 102 13.64 -6.70 -23.46
C SER A 102 12.78 -5.63 -22.80
N LYS A 103 12.72 -5.66 -21.49
CA LYS A 103 12.15 -4.61 -20.65
C LYS A 103 13.25 -4.03 -19.79
N ALA A 104 13.43 -2.74 -19.92
CA ALA A 104 14.33 -1.98 -19.07
C ALA A 104 13.66 -1.69 -17.73
N VAL A 105 14.31 -1.98 -16.62
CA VAL A 105 13.83 -1.65 -15.27
C VAL A 105 14.97 -0.99 -14.50
N MET A 106 14.77 0.20 -13.97
CA MET A 106 15.76 0.85 -13.12
C MET A 106 15.30 0.85 -11.68
N VAL A 107 16.14 0.37 -10.80
CA VAL A 107 15.88 0.31 -9.35
C VAL A 107 16.83 1.27 -8.64
N SER A 108 16.30 2.08 -7.73
CA SER A 108 17.11 2.98 -6.90
C SER A 108 16.57 3.04 -5.48
N ASN A 109 17.45 3.24 -4.51
CA ASN A 109 17.08 3.63 -3.16
C ASN A 109 16.90 5.15 -3.03
N SER A 110 17.33 5.93 -4.02
CA SER A 110 17.18 7.39 -4.08
C SER A 110 16.02 7.80 -4.98
N ALA A 111 15.58 9.05 -4.84
CA ALA A 111 14.56 9.64 -5.70
C ALA A 111 15.00 9.71 -7.16
N PHE A 112 14.04 9.83 -8.06
CA PHE A 112 14.27 10.08 -9.47
C PHE A 112 13.95 11.53 -9.81
N ALA A 113 14.80 12.17 -10.59
CA ALA A 113 14.53 13.49 -11.12
C ALA A 113 13.32 13.45 -12.09
N SER A 114 12.52 14.52 -12.10
CA SER A 114 11.31 14.61 -12.95
C SER A 114 11.60 14.38 -14.44
N GLY A 115 12.74 14.85 -14.94
CA GLY A 115 13.18 14.58 -16.30
C GLY A 115 13.40 13.10 -16.58
N GLY A 116 14.03 12.37 -15.64
CA GLY A 116 14.24 10.92 -15.71
C GLY A 116 12.92 10.15 -15.70
N MET A 117 11.97 10.54 -14.84
CA MET A 117 10.63 9.95 -14.79
C MET A 117 9.85 10.12 -16.10
N ASN A 118 9.89 11.32 -16.67
CA ASN A 118 9.21 11.62 -17.94
C ASN A 118 9.84 10.84 -19.11
N TYR A 119 11.17 10.79 -19.16
CA TYR A 119 11.87 10.00 -20.17
C TYR A 119 11.54 8.51 -20.04
N ALA A 120 11.59 7.97 -18.83
CA ALA A 120 11.26 6.57 -18.56
C ALA A 120 9.84 6.21 -18.99
N ARG A 121 8.85 7.07 -18.69
CA ARG A 121 7.47 6.88 -19.14
C ARG A 121 7.37 6.82 -20.66
N ASN A 122 7.96 7.78 -21.37
CA ASN A 122 7.93 7.86 -22.82
C ASN A 122 8.65 6.68 -23.51
N LYS A 123 9.66 6.13 -22.87
CA LYS A 123 10.43 4.97 -23.34
C LYS A 123 9.96 3.64 -22.76
N LYS A 124 8.89 3.65 -21.94
CA LYS A 124 8.30 2.47 -21.30
C LYS A 124 9.30 1.70 -20.42
N ILE A 125 10.18 2.44 -19.76
CA ILE A 125 11.14 1.92 -18.79
C ILE A 125 10.42 1.82 -17.44
N GLY A 126 10.48 0.66 -16.81
CA GLY A 126 10.01 0.48 -15.44
C GLY A 126 10.93 1.21 -14.45
N ILE A 127 10.37 1.98 -13.56
CA ILE A 127 11.09 2.66 -12.48
C ILE A 127 10.61 2.09 -11.16
N ILE A 128 11.57 1.72 -10.31
CA ILE A 128 11.30 1.21 -8.95
C ILE A 128 12.17 1.99 -7.97
N ARG A 129 11.54 2.62 -6.97
CA ARG A 129 12.23 3.05 -5.78
C ARG A 129 12.04 2.01 -4.69
N TYR A 130 13.15 1.47 -4.22
CA TYR A 130 13.21 0.44 -3.19
C TYR A 130 13.64 1.05 -1.86
N PHE A 131 12.82 0.82 -0.83
CA PHE A 131 13.12 1.20 0.54
C PHE A 131 13.53 -0.04 1.32
N ASP A 132 14.72 -0.03 1.91
CA ASP A 132 15.15 -1.10 2.81
C ASP A 132 14.22 -1.16 4.03
N SER A 133 14.06 -2.33 4.60
CA SER A 133 13.25 -2.56 5.80
C SER A 133 13.67 -1.69 7.01
N SER A 134 14.91 -1.19 7.03
CA SER A 134 15.39 -0.22 8.02
C SER A 134 14.87 1.20 7.78
N ASP A 135 14.51 1.55 6.53
CA ASP A 135 14.00 2.86 6.12
C ASP A 135 12.47 2.91 6.08
N VAL A 136 11.82 1.75 6.18
CA VAL A 136 10.38 1.65 6.29
C VAL A 136 10.02 1.61 7.77
N LYS A 137 9.46 2.69 8.29
CA LYS A 137 8.76 2.64 9.58
C LYS A 137 7.47 1.86 9.37
N TRP A 138 7.52 0.58 9.67
CA TRP A 138 6.34 -0.26 9.75
C TRP A 138 5.49 0.17 10.95
N GLU A 139 4.74 1.24 10.80
CA GLU A 139 3.68 1.58 11.73
C GLU A 139 2.46 0.78 11.30
N LEU A 140 2.26 -0.36 11.92
CA LEU A 140 1.03 -1.13 11.79
C LEU A 140 -0.06 -0.42 12.56
N TYR A 141 -0.91 0.22 11.81
CA TYR A 141 -1.87 1.19 12.31
C TYR A 141 -3.19 0.51 12.65
N ARG A 142 -3.34 0.11 13.90
CA ARG A 142 -4.64 -0.27 14.51
C ARG A 142 -5.38 0.92 15.10
N SER A 143 -4.92 2.12 14.83
CA SER A 143 -5.54 3.35 15.30
C SER A 143 -5.91 4.21 14.09
N PRO A 144 -7.12 4.81 14.09
CA PRO A 144 -7.51 5.75 13.03
C PRO A 144 -6.54 6.91 12.83
N SER A 145 -5.78 7.28 13.90
CA SER A 145 -4.78 8.36 13.84
C SER A 145 -3.57 8.04 12.97
N ALA A 146 -3.48 6.84 12.46
CA ALA A 146 -2.29 6.36 11.82
C ALA A 146 -2.50 5.95 10.35
N ALA A 147 -3.72 5.70 9.90
CA ALA A 147 -4.06 5.46 8.51
C ALA A 147 -4.62 6.76 7.92
N MET A 148 -3.86 7.44 7.08
CA MET A 148 -4.43 8.49 6.23
C MET A 148 -5.06 7.81 5.00
N PRO A 149 -6.40 7.82 4.88
CA PRO A 149 -7.03 7.39 3.65
C PRO A 149 -6.73 8.42 2.56
N MET A 150 -6.23 7.98 1.43
CA MET A 150 -5.93 8.82 0.26
C MET A 150 -6.97 8.56 -0.83
N THR A 151 -7.38 9.56 -1.56
CA THR A 151 -8.19 9.39 -2.77
C THR A 151 -7.34 8.77 -3.89
N GLY A 152 -7.92 8.15 -4.92
CA GLY A 152 -7.16 7.57 -6.03
C GLY A 152 -6.20 8.56 -6.70
N LYS A 153 -6.52 9.88 -6.69
CA LYS A 153 -5.60 10.94 -7.12
C LYS A 153 -4.48 11.17 -6.11
N GLU A 154 -4.78 11.08 -4.83
CA GLU A 154 -3.80 11.22 -3.74
C GLU A 154 -2.90 10.00 -3.64
N GLU A 155 -3.40 8.80 -3.94
CA GLU A 155 -2.57 7.60 -4.06
C GLU A 155 -1.55 7.74 -5.18
N GLN A 156 -1.97 8.19 -6.36
CA GLN A 156 -1.06 8.46 -7.46
C GLN A 156 -0.06 9.57 -7.11
N ALA A 157 -0.50 10.62 -6.41
CA ALA A 157 0.37 11.68 -5.91
C ALA A 157 1.34 11.14 -4.85
N SER A 158 0.90 10.25 -3.96
CA SER A 158 1.75 9.62 -2.95
C SER A 158 2.80 8.72 -3.60
N VAL A 159 2.42 7.90 -4.59
CA VAL A 159 3.37 7.10 -5.35
C VAL A 159 4.37 7.98 -6.09
N MET A 160 3.90 9.06 -6.71
CA MET A 160 4.78 10.03 -7.37
C MET A 160 5.73 10.71 -6.38
N ASN A 161 5.24 11.12 -5.21
CA ASN A 161 6.07 11.69 -4.14
C ASN A 161 7.11 10.67 -3.65
N GLY A 162 6.71 9.42 -3.44
CA GLY A 162 7.62 8.33 -3.10
C GLY A 162 8.73 8.13 -4.12
N LEU A 163 8.44 8.33 -5.40
CA LEU A 163 9.41 8.22 -6.48
C LEU A 163 10.32 9.45 -6.63
N THR A 164 9.84 10.66 -6.32
CA THR A 164 10.51 11.92 -6.71
C THR A 164 11.04 12.74 -5.55
N LEU A 165 10.52 12.61 -4.33
CA LEU A 165 11.00 13.38 -3.18
C LEU A 165 12.16 12.68 -2.50
N GLN A 166 13.32 13.37 -2.38
CA GLN A 166 14.54 12.79 -1.79
C GLN A 166 14.34 12.38 -0.33
N ASP A 167 13.69 13.23 0.46
CA ASP A 167 13.48 13.01 1.90
C ASP A 167 12.20 12.22 2.22
N PHE A 168 11.57 11.63 1.19
CA PHE A 168 10.39 10.81 1.40
C PHE A 168 10.75 9.57 2.23
N LYS A 169 10.00 9.38 3.30
CA LYS A 169 10.08 8.17 4.14
C LYS A 169 8.82 7.35 3.92
N SER A 170 8.98 6.16 3.42
CA SER A 170 7.85 5.26 3.32
C SER A 170 7.45 4.76 4.71
N SER A 171 6.16 4.82 5.00
CA SER A 171 5.60 4.27 6.25
C SER A 171 4.81 2.99 6.01
N VAL A 172 4.53 2.63 4.76
CA VAL A 172 3.57 1.57 4.42
C VAL A 172 4.11 0.57 3.40
N PHE A 173 4.89 1.00 2.41
CA PHE A 173 5.30 0.16 1.29
C PHE A 173 6.81 0.16 1.09
N ASP A 174 7.36 -1.01 0.73
CA ASP A 174 8.77 -1.19 0.38
C ASP A 174 9.10 -0.75 -1.05
N LEU A 175 8.10 -0.74 -1.94
CA LEU A 175 8.26 -0.35 -3.34
C LEU A 175 7.30 0.76 -3.75
N TYR A 176 7.83 1.70 -4.52
CA TYR A 176 7.08 2.70 -5.27
C TYR A 176 7.52 2.60 -6.73
N MET A 177 6.56 2.45 -7.65
CA MET A 177 6.86 2.03 -9.02
C MET A 177 6.10 2.85 -10.06
N GLN A 178 6.77 3.10 -11.18
CA GLN A 178 6.16 3.58 -12.41
C GLN A 178 6.37 2.53 -13.50
N GLY A 179 5.28 1.93 -13.97
CA GLY A 179 5.25 1.09 -15.16
C GLY A 179 4.94 1.90 -16.42
N PRO A 180 4.76 1.25 -17.57
CA PRO A 180 4.42 1.89 -18.84
C PRO A 180 3.15 2.75 -18.78
N GLU A 181 2.12 2.27 -18.08
CA GLU A 181 0.79 2.88 -18.04
C GLU A 181 0.29 3.16 -16.59
N CYS A 182 1.09 2.84 -15.57
CA CYS A 182 0.63 2.92 -14.18
C CYS A 182 1.67 3.47 -13.22
N LEU A 183 1.17 4.14 -12.18
CA LEU A 183 1.87 4.42 -10.93
C LEU A 183 1.32 3.48 -9.87
N THR A 184 2.16 2.70 -9.21
CA THR A 184 1.70 1.67 -8.26
C THR A 184 2.75 1.36 -7.21
N ASN A 185 2.31 0.83 -6.08
CA ASN A 185 3.13 0.18 -5.07
C ASN A 185 2.94 -1.35 -5.07
N SER A 186 2.21 -1.88 -6.06
CA SER A 186 1.95 -3.30 -6.25
C SER A 186 2.88 -3.89 -7.29
N LEU A 187 3.79 -4.77 -6.88
CA LEU A 187 4.69 -5.48 -7.81
C LEU A 187 3.90 -6.29 -8.86
N TRP A 188 2.74 -6.85 -8.47
CA TRP A 188 1.88 -7.57 -9.40
C TRP A 188 1.33 -6.68 -10.51
N ASP A 189 0.82 -5.48 -10.16
CA ASP A 189 0.27 -4.55 -11.13
C ASP A 189 1.35 -3.97 -12.03
N PHE A 190 2.51 -3.63 -11.43
CA PHE A 190 3.70 -3.23 -12.18
C PHE A 190 4.11 -4.31 -13.20
N ALA A 191 4.26 -5.55 -12.74
CA ALA A 191 4.65 -6.66 -13.60
C ALA A 191 3.59 -6.95 -14.67
N THR A 192 2.29 -6.89 -14.32
CA THR A 192 1.21 -7.06 -15.30
C THR A 192 1.29 -5.99 -16.39
N GLY A 193 1.54 -4.73 -16.04
CA GLY A 193 1.75 -3.65 -17.00
C GLY A 193 2.97 -3.87 -17.89
N MET A 194 4.10 -4.29 -17.31
CA MET A 194 5.32 -4.61 -18.07
C MET A 194 5.11 -5.77 -19.05
N PHE A 195 4.35 -6.80 -18.67
CA PHE A 195 4.02 -7.92 -19.55
C PHE A 195 3.02 -7.54 -20.64
N ALA A 196 2.02 -6.73 -20.31
CA ALA A 196 1.02 -6.27 -21.28
C ALA A 196 1.63 -5.43 -22.41
N ASP A 197 2.69 -4.68 -22.11
CA ASP A 197 3.45 -3.88 -23.08
C ASP A 197 4.50 -4.73 -23.84
N SER A 198 4.48 -6.04 -23.72
CA SER A 198 5.40 -6.94 -24.45
C SER A 198 4.85 -7.31 -25.83
N SER A 199 5.71 -7.85 -26.69
CA SER A 199 5.31 -8.42 -27.98
C SER A 199 4.61 -9.78 -27.88
N LEU A 200 4.40 -10.30 -26.66
CA LEU A 200 3.76 -11.58 -26.41
C LEU A 200 2.25 -11.48 -26.63
N THR A 201 1.68 -12.49 -27.25
CA THR A 201 0.24 -12.58 -27.47
C THR A 201 -0.51 -12.85 -26.15
N LYS A 202 -1.79 -12.46 -26.09
CA LYS A 202 -2.65 -12.75 -24.92
C LYS A 202 -2.70 -14.27 -24.61
N GLY A 203 -2.63 -15.11 -25.63
CA GLY A 203 -2.58 -16.57 -25.47
C GLY A 203 -1.30 -17.04 -24.80
N GLN A 204 -0.16 -16.51 -25.20
CA GLN A 204 1.15 -16.81 -24.58
C GLN A 204 1.20 -16.34 -23.14
N LEU A 205 0.71 -15.14 -22.85
CA LEU A 205 0.63 -14.62 -21.46
C LEU A 205 -0.32 -15.48 -20.61
N LYS A 206 -1.45 -15.91 -21.15
CA LYS A 206 -2.38 -16.81 -20.46
C LYS A 206 -1.73 -18.15 -20.18
N TRP A 207 -0.98 -18.69 -21.13
CA TRP A 207 -0.30 -19.97 -21.00
C TRP A 207 0.85 -19.92 -19.97
N ALA A 208 1.66 -18.89 -19.97
CA ALA A 208 2.70 -18.66 -18.97
C ALA A 208 2.16 -18.54 -17.54
N ARG A 209 0.89 -18.11 -17.39
CA ARG A 209 0.18 -18.05 -16.12
C ARG A 209 -0.46 -19.39 -15.70
N SER A 210 -0.78 -20.26 -16.65
CA SER A 210 -1.72 -21.37 -16.44
C SER A 210 -1.12 -22.59 -15.74
N SER A 211 0.18 -22.67 -15.56
CA SER A 211 0.82 -23.91 -15.09
C SER A 211 0.93 -24.07 -13.58
N SER A 212 0.22 -23.35 -12.77
CA SER A 212 0.12 -23.59 -11.30
C SER A 212 0.05 -22.35 -10.39
N ILE A 213 -0.30 -21.21 -10.93
CA ILE A 213 -0.61 -20.09 -10.04
C ILE A 213 -1.97 -20.38 -9.43
N THR A 214 -1.98 -20.99 -8.27
CA THR A 214 -3.08 -20.81 -7.34
C THR A 214 -3.05 -19.33 -6.97
N PRO A 215 -4.06 -18.51 -7.32
CA PRO A 215 -4.07 -17.08 -6.97
C PRO A 215 -4.15 -16.83 -5.45
N GLY A 216 -3.73 -17.79 -4.66
CA GLY A 216 -3.98 -17.89 -3.25
C GLY A 216 -3.06 -17.11 -2.33
N CYS A 217 -1.98 -16.52 -2.83
CA CYS A 217 -0.98 -15.95 -1.94
C CYS A 217 -0.64 -14.48 -2.19
N ILE A 218 -1.31 -13.80 -3.13
CA ILE A 218 -1.01 -12.40 -3.42
C ILE A 218 -2.23 -11.56 -3.10
N VAL A 219 -2.08 -10.66 -2.15
CA VAL A 219 -3.12 -9.67 -1.85
C VAL A 219 -3.19 -8.69 -3.00
N PRO A 220 -4.30 -8.64 -3.77
CA PRO A 220 -4.42 -7.68 -4.86
C PRO A 220 -4.42 -6.26 -4.30
N TYR A 221 -3.86 -5.33 -5.06
CA TYR A 221 -4.07 -3.93 -4.77
C TYR A 221 -5.55 -3.59 -5.01
N ILE A 222 -6.16 -2.92 -4.03
CA ILE A 222 -7.52 -2.38 -4.14
C ILE A 222 -7.41 -0.87 -3.94
N SER A 223 -7.84 -0.10 -4.93
CA SER A 223 -7.83 1.36 -4.81
C SER A 223 -8.78 1.84 -3.72
N GLN A 224 -8.55 3.03 -3.20
CA GLN A 224 -9.45 3.60 -2.19
C GLN A 224 -10.87 3.77 -2.74
N ASP A 225 -11.02 4.21 -3.99
CA ASP A 225 -12.33 4.36 -4.62
C ASP A 225 -13.07 3.01 -4.70
N GLU A 226 -12.35 1.93 -4.98
CA GLU A 226 -12.92 0.59 -5.00
C GLU A 226 -13.30 0.12 -3.57
N LEU A 227 -12.46 0.42 -2.56
CA LEU A 227 -12.79 0.14 -1.15
C LEU A 227 -14.03 0.94 -0.69
N GLU A 228 -14.14 2.21 -1.10
CA GLU A 228 -15.32 3.02 -0.85
C GLU A 228 -16.57 2.41 -1.52
N ASN A 229 -16.47 2.01 -2.79
CA ASN A 229 -17.58 1.39 -3.52
C ASN A 229 -18.03 0.08 -2.87
N ARG A 230 -17.08 -0.75 -2.42
CA ARG A 230 -17.38 -2.01 -1.70
C ARG A 230 -18.04 -1.73 -0.35
N SER A 231 -17.59 -0.74 0.40
CA SER A 231 -18.22 -0.37 1.68
C SER A 231 -19.64 0.13 1.47
N VAL A 232 -19.88 0.94 0.43
CA VAL A 232 -21.22 1.41 0.05
C VAL A 232 -22.13 0.24 -0.36
N ALA A 233 -21.61 -0.74 -1.09
CA ALA A 233 -22.38 -1.93 -1.45
C ALA A 233 -22.81 -2.71 -0.20
N VAL A 234 -21.90 -2.95 0.74
CA VAL A 234 -22.23 -3.56 2.03
C VAL A 234 -23.32 -2.75 2.75
N LEU A 235 -23.16 -1.45 2.90
CA LEU A 235 -24.13 -0.59 3.60
C LEU A 235 -25.51 -0.61 2.94
N ARG A 236 -25.57 -0.65 1.61
CA ARG A 236 -26.83 -0.77 0.86
C ARG A 236 -27.53 -2.09 1.14
N ASP A 237 -26.78 -3.21 1.18
CA ASP A 237 -27.34 -4.54 1.44
C ASP A 237 -27.94 -4.63 2.87
N TYR A 238 -27.44 -3.82 3.81
CA TYR A 238 -27.98 -3.68 5.17
C TYR A 238 -28.98 -2.52 5.33
N GLY A 239 -29.42 -1.88 4.24
CA GLY A 239 -30.43 -0.82 4.27
C GLY A 239 -30.00 0.44 5.03
N TYR A 240 -28.68 0.68 5.14
CA TYR A 240 -28.16 1.87 5.81
C TYR A 240 -28.66 3.15 5.14
N GLN A 241 -29.13 4.10 5.95
CA GLN A 241 -29.62 5.38 5.46
C GLN A 241 -28.69 6.53 5.88
N ASN A 242 -28.43 6.67 7.19
CA ASN A 242 -27.62 7.78 7.72
C ASN A 242 -27.23 7.52 9.19
N GLY A 243 -26.22 8.23 9.70
CA GLY A 243 -25.80 8.17 11.09
C GLY A 243 -24.79 7.08 11.41
N ALA A 244 -24.79 6.63 12.66
CA ALA A 244 -23.90 5.56 13.09
C ALA A 244 -24.34 4.21 12.48
N VAL A 245 -23.41 3.55 11.79
CA VAL A 245 -23.65 2.23 11.19
C VAL A 245 -23.89 1.18 12.29
N SER A 246 -24.92 0.35 12.15
CA SER A 246 -25.14 -0.80 13.04
C SER A 246 -24.18 -1.92 12.70
N LEU A 247 -23.03 -1.98 13.35
CA LEU A 247 -22.09 -3.10 13.19
C LEU A 247 -22.69 -4.41 13.73
N ASP A 248 -23.60 -4.35 14.68
CA ASP A 248 -24.27 -5.52 15.25
C ASP A 248 -25.15 -6.22 14.21
N ASP A 249 -25.86 -5.44 13.37
CA ASP A 249 -26.67 -6.03 12.30
C ASP A 249 -25.79 -6.69 11.23
N ILE A 250 -24.66 -6.07 10.90
CA ILE A 250 -23.67 -6.67 9.98
C ILE A 250 -23.14 -7.95 10.57
N CYS A 251 -22.68 -7.96 11.83
CA CYS A 251 -22.19 -9.15 12.52
C CYS A 251 -23.26 -10.26 12.59
N ALA A 252 -24.49 -9.91 12.90
CA ALA A 252 -25.59 -10.88 13.01
C ALA A 252 -25.93 -11.53 11.65
N ASN A 253 -25.80 -10.78 10.57
CA ASN A 253 -26.03 -11.31 9.23
C ASN A 253 -24.85 -12.17 8.76
N GLU A 254 -23.61 -11.72 9.00
CA GLU A 254 -22.42 -12.52 8.69
C GLU A 254 -22.38 -13.81 9.53
N ALA A 255 -22.88 -13.79 10.75
CA ALA A 255 -23.05 -15.00 11.54
C ALA A 255 -23.99 -16.02 10.87
N LYS A 256 -25.07 -15.55 10.21
CA LYS A 256 -26.00 -16.41 9.47
C LYS A 256 -25.42 -16.89 8.13
N ASN A 257 -24.72 -16.03 7.42
CA ASN A 257 -24.25 -16.28 6.06
C ASN A 257 -22.98 -17.13 6.03
N SER A 258 -22.02 -16.80 6.90
CA SER A 258 -20.68 -17.39 6.92
C SER A 258 -20.36 -18.17 8.19
N GLY A 259 -21.18 -18.05 9.24
CA GLY A 259 -20.91 -18.62 10.56
C GLY A 259 -19.94 -17.78 11.40
N LEU A 260 -19.65 -16.52 11.00
CA LEU A 260 -18.76 -15.64 11.75
C LEU A 260 -19.27 -15.44 13.19
N GLN A 261 -18.40 -15.65 14.17
CA GLN A 261 -18.68 -15.39 15.57
C GLN A 261 -17.97 -14.11 16.02
N VAL A 262 -18.65 -13.27 16.81
CA VAL A 262 -18.06 -12.06 17.38
C VAL A 262 -18.21 -12.09 18.89
N ARG A 263 -17.09 -12.04 19.60
CA ARG A 263 -17.06 -11.91 21.06
C ARG A 263 -16.42 -10.58 21.44
N ARG A 264 -17.09 -9.87 22.35
CA ARG A 264 -16.63 -8.58 22.90
C ARG A 264 -16.28 -8.72 24.36
N ASN A 265 -15.52 -7.75 24.87
CA ASN A 265 -15.08 -7.67 26.27
C ASN A 265 -14.32 -8.94 26.70
N VAL A 266 -13.49 -9.45 25.80
CA VAL A 266 -12.62 -10.58 26.11
C VAL A 266 -11.49 -10.10 27.00
N SER A 267 -11.32 -10.73 28.17
CA SER A 267 -10.24 -10.36 29.09
C SER A 267 -8.88 -10.68 28.47
N ASN A 268 -8.00 -9.70 28.48
CA ASN A 268 -6.63 -9.89 28.00
C ASN A 268 -5.80 -10.50 29.13
N MET A 269 -5.75 -11.84 29.20
CA MET A 269 -5.11 -12.58 30.32
C MET A 269 -3.58 -12.58 30.26
N ASN A 270 -2.96 -11.96 29.24
CA ASN A 270 -1.51 -11.98 29.07
C ASN A 270 -0.93 -10.59 28.98
N GLU A 271 -0.01 -10.30 29.92
CA GLU A 271 1.04 -9.30 29.93
C GLU A 271 0.77 -7.95 30.58
N ALA A 272 1.25 -7.84 31.78
CA ALA A 272 1.66 -6.59 32.39
C ALA A 272 2.79 -5.95 31.55
N GLY A 273 2.44 -4.94 30.77
CA GLY A 273 3.38 -3.98 30.21
C GLY A 273 3.91 -4.24 28.81
N ARG A 274 3.18 -3.85 27.80
CA ARG A 274 3.51 -3.35 26.45
C ARG A 274 2.50 -3.88 25.43
N ASN A 275 1.85 -2.95 24.72
CA ASN A 275 0.89 -3.15 23.62
C ASN A 275 -0.34 -3.99 23.94
N GLN A 276 -1.38 -3.33 24.44
CA GLN A 276 -2.68 -3.94 24.69
C GLN A 276 -3.33 -4.30 23.34
N LYS A 277 -3.64 -5.58 23.12
CA LYS A 277 -4.47 -6.03 21.98
C LYS A 277 -5.82 -5.32 22.02
N LEU A 278 -6.29 -4.85 20.87
CA LEU A 278 -7.59 -4.21 20.73
C LEU A 278 -8.62 -5.16 20.08
N GLY A 279 -8.22 -5.90 19.07
CA GLY A 279 -9.04 -6.85 18.34
C GLY A 279 -8.20 -7.91 17.67
N GLN A 280 -8.88 -8.95 17.19
CA GLN A 280 -8.28 -10.05 16.48
C GLN A 280 -9.32 -10.77 15.65
N ILE A 281 -8.99 -11.17 14.42
CA ILE A 281 -9.77 -12.13 13.65
C ILE A 281 -9.01 -13.44 13.49
N SER A 282 -9.71 -14.57 13.66
CA SER A 282 -9.22 -15.90 13.34
C SER A 282 -10.03 -16.46 12.18
N PHE A 283 -9.37 -16.75 11.07
CA PHE A 283 -10.05 -17.32 9.90
C PHE A 283 -10.26 -18.84 10.01
N SER A 284 -9.49 -19.53 10.83
CA SER A 284 -9.65 -20.97 11.07
C SER A 284 -10.90 -21.30 11.89
N SER A 285 -11.19 -20.50 12.91
CA SER A 285 -12.40 -20.61 13.73
C SER A 285 -13.53 -19.70 13.27
N LEU A 286 -13.28 -18.82 12.32
CA LEU A 286 -14.15 -17.75 11.82
C LEU A 286 -14.71 -16.90 12.97
N GLU A 287 -13.82 -16.38 13.81
CA GLU A 287 -14.14 -15.66 15.04
C GLU A 287 -13.42 -14.32 15.12
N ILE A 288 -14.14 -13.28 15.54
CA ILE A 288 -13.61 -11.96 15.90
C ILE A 288 -13.66 -11.81 17.41
N LEU A 289 -12.51 -11.44 18.01
CA LEU A 289 -12.38 -11.12 19.42
C LEU A 289 -12.10 -9.63 19.57
N ILE A 290 -12.88 -8.94 20.39
CA ILE A 290 -12.65 -7.54 20.80
C ILE A 290 -12.30 -7.56 22.28
N TYR A 291 -11.09 -7.07 22.58
CA TYR A 291 -10.53 -7.12 23.92
C TYR A 291 -10.98 -5.93 24.78
N GLU A 292 -11.14 -6.21 26.09
CA GLU A 292 -11.44 -5.19 27.07
C GLU A 292 -10.28 -4.18 27.18
N GLN A 293 -10.62 -2.90 27.19
CA GLN A 293 -9.65 -1.82 27.30
C GLN A 293 -9.67 -1.21 28.70
N ALA A 294 -8.47 -0.89 29.24
CA ALA A 294 -8.33 -0.25 30.56
C ALA A 294 -9.11 1.08 30.64
N ILE A 295 -9.21 1.81 29.55
CA ILE A 295 -10.04 3.03 29.42
C ILE A 295 -11.03 2.77 28.29
N PRO A 296 -12.31 2.56 28.63
CA PRO A 296 -13.33 2.34 27.64
C PRO A 296 -13.48 3.51 26.66
N ASN A 297 -13.40 3.23 25.37
CA ASN A 297 -13.62 4.21 24.31
C ASN A 297 -14.47 3.58 23.21
N GLN A 298 -15.75 3.89 23.21
CA GLN A 298 -16.71 3.33 22.28
C GLN A 298 -16.35 3.56 20.82
N GLY A 299 -15.84 4.74 20.47
CA GLY A 299 -15.45 5.06 19.09
C GLY A 299 -14.24 4.22 18.64
N ARG A 300 -13.30 3.91 19.57
CA ARG A 300 -12.16 3.03 19.28
C ARG A 300 -12.62 1.58 19.14
N GLU A 301 -13.46 1.10 20.04
CA GLU A 301 -14.02 -0.26 19.98
C GLU A 301 -14.77 -0.49 18.66
N ARG A 302 -15.60 0.46 18.26
CA ARG A 302 -16.34 0.39 16.98
C ARG A 302 -15.40 0.36 15.78
N PHE A 303 -14.34 1.16 15.80
CA PHE A 303 -13.35 1.15 14.72
C PHE A 303 -12.59 -0.18 14.68
N THR A 304 -12.19 -0.71 15.83
CA THR A 304 -11.54 -2.02 15.92
C THR A 304 -12.44 -3.12 15.36
N LEU A 305 -13.71 -3.15 15.74
CA LEU A 305 -14.65 -4.13 15.20
C LEU A 305 -14.84 -3.98 13.69
N ALA A 306 -14.96 -2.74 13.19
CA ALA A 306 -15.09 -2.50 11.75
C ALA A 306 -13.83 -2.92 10.97
N HIS A 307 -12.65 -2.77 11.59
CA HIS A 307 -11.38 -3.22 11.03
C HIS A 307 -11.30 -4.76 10.92
N GLU A 308 -11.64 -5.48 11.98
CA GLU A 308 -11.65 -6.94 11.95
C GLU A 308 -12.73 -7.48 10.98
N LEU A 309 -13.90 -6.83 10.93
CA LEU A 309 -14.92 -7.12 9.93
C LEU A 309 -14.44 -6.85 8.50
N ALA A 310 -13.63 -5.82 8.30
CA ALA A 310 -13.08 -5.52 6.98
C ALA A 310 -12.18 -6.66 6.47
N HIS A 311 -11.37 -7.26 7.32
CA HIS A 311 -10.59 -8.45 6.96
C HIS A 311 -11.50 -9.59 6.48
N HIS A 312 -12.62 -9.81 7.13
CA HIS A 312 -13.61 -10.82 6.72
C HIS A 312 -14.28 -10.45 5.38
N LEU A 313 -14.84 -9.24 5.28
CA LEU A 313 -15.59 -8.78 4.11
C LEU A 313 -14.73 -8.61 2.85
N LEU A 314 -13.44 -8.33 3.01
CA LEU A 314 -12.46 -8.28 1.92
C LEU A 314 -11.85 -9.66 1.60
N CYS A 315 -12.30 -10.71 2.28
CA CYS A 315 -11.83 -12.08 2.09
C CYS A 315 -10.32 -12.26 2.31
N HIS A 316 -9.72 -11.55 3.26
CA HIS A 316 -8.29 -11.66 3.56
C HIS A 316 -7.89 -13.05 4.04
N GLY A 317 -8.82 -13.85 4.58
CA GLY A 317 -8.59 -15.25 4.93
C GLY A 317 -8.12 -16.15 3.78
N LYS A 318 -8.22 -15.70 2.53
CA LYS A 318 -7.63 -16.39 1.37
C LYS A 318 -6.12 -16.27 1.32
N TYR A 319 -5.57 -15.25 1.97
CA TYR A 319 -4.15 -14.87 1.92
C TYR A 319 -3.43 -15.10 3.24
N MET A 320 -4.18 -15.19 4.34
CA MET A 320 -3.66 -15.47 5.66
C MET A 320 -3.89 -16.95 5.97
N SER A 321 -2.83 -17.73 6.03
CA SER A 321 -2.90 -19.13 6.42
C SER A 321 -3.19 -19.25 7.92
N GLY A 322 -4.48 -19.22 8.28
CA GLY A 322 -4.99 -19.90 9.49
C GLY A 322 -4.56 -19.42 10.87
N GLU A 323 -3.86 -18.31 11.04
CA GLU A 323 -3.49 -17.82 12.37
C GLU A 323 -3.79 -16.35 12.55
N SER A 324 -4.24 -16.01 13.76
CA SER A 324 -4.55 -14.67 14.22
C SER A 324 -3.39 -13.71 14.05
N CYS A 325 -3.65 -12.51 13.57
CA CYS A 325 -2.73 -11.38 13.72
C CYS A 325 -2.62 -11.00 15.21
N ASP A 326 -1.73 -11.65 15.92
CA ASP A 326 -1.36 -11.32 17.29
C ASP A 326 -0.36 -10.16 17.31
N ASP A 327 -0.35 -9.38 18.40
CA ASP A 327 0.72 -8.38 18.63
C ASP A 327 2.11 -9.04 18.69
N GLN A 328 2.21 -10.35 19.00
CA GLN A 328 3.45 -11.11 18.91
C GLN A 328 3.84 -11.40 17.46
N ASP A 329 2.89 -11.62 16.57
CA ASP A 329 3.15 -11.73 15.13
C ASP A 329 3.60 -10.38 14.58
N PHE A 330 3.15 -9.27 15.17
CA PHE A 330 3.64 -7.92 14.88
C PHE A 330 5.05 -7.65 15.42
N VAL A 331 5.40 -8.19 16.59
CA VAL A 331 6.78 -8.13 17.12
C VAL A 331 7.69 -9.07 16.32
N LEU A 332 7.18 -10.23 15.90
CA LEU A 332 7.85 -11.12 14.96
C LEU A 332 7.94 -10.49 13.56
N LEU A 333 6.97 -9.68 13.14
CA LEU A 333 6.98 -8.87 11.93
C LEU A 333 8.01 -7.75 11.97
N GLN A 334 8.21 -7.11 13.13
CA GLN A 334 9.30 -6.15 13.33
C GLN A 334 10.68 -6.83 13.33
N ASN A 335 10.75 -8.12 13.67
CA ASN A 335 11.98 -8.92 13.69
C ASN A 335 12.11 -9.86 12.50
N ALA A 336 11.00 -10.17 11.81
CA ALA A 336 11.00 -10.96 10.58
C ALA A 336 11.28 -10.01 9.40
N LYS A 337 12.50 -10.02 8.94
CA LYS A 337 12.95 -9.36 7.69
C LYS A 337 12.10 -9.75 6.44
N ASP A 338 11.02 -10.51 6.62
CA ASP A 338 10.39 -11.30 5.57
C ASP A 338 8.88 -11.21 5.44
N LEU A 339 8.17 -10.46 6.27
CA LEU A 339 6.72 -10.28 6.10
C LEU A 339 6.48 -9.06 5.20
N GLY A 340 6.69 -9.30 3.93
CA GLY A 340 6.56 -8.32 2.88
C GLY A 340 5.16 -7.73 2.73
N SER A 341 5.07 -6.86 1.78
CA SER A 341 3.98 -6.03 1.29
C SER A 341 2.52 -6.52 1.47
N ASP A 342 2.27 -7.84 1.55
CA ASP A 342 0.91 -8.39 1.57
C ASP A 342 0.18 -8.20 2.90
N VAL A 343 0.85 -8.41 4.05
CA VAL A 343 0.22 -8.16 5.37
C VAL A 343 -0.05 -6.67 5.54
N THR A 344 0.94 -5.84 5.23
CA THR A 344 0.79 -4.38 5.27
C THR A 344 -0.33 -3.91 4.35
N ARG A 345 -0.46 -4.54 3.19
CA ARG A 345 -1.53 -4.23 2.23
C ARG A 345 -2.91 -4.63 2.75
N MET A 346 -3.03 -5.80 3.38
CA MET A 346 -4.28 -6.22 4.01
C MET A 346 -4.69 -5.28 5.15
N GLU A 347 -3.73 -4.88 6.00
CA GLU A 347 -3.96 -3.93 7.08
C GLU A 347 -4.37 -2.55 6.55
N TYR A 348 -3.70 -2.06 5.51
CA TYR A 348 -4.07 -0.82 4.83
C TYR A 348 -5.50 -0.90 4.28
N GLN A 349 -5.83 -1.98 3.55
CA GLN A 349 -7.17 -2.17 2.99
C GLN A 349 -8.23 -2.25 4.08
N ALA A 350 -7.96 -2.96 5.18
CA ALA A 350 -8.88 -3.08 6.30
C ALA A 350 -9.12 -1.74 7.00
N ASN A 351 -8.07 -0.94 7.21
CA ASN A 351 -8.19 0.40 7.80
C ASN A 351 -9.01 1.36 6.94
N ILE A 352 -8.72 1.41 5.63
CA ILE A 352 -9.47 2.26 4.69
C ILE A 352 -10.92 1.81 4.62
N PHE A 353 -11.17 0.52 4.43
CA PHE A 353 -12.52 -0.02 4.35
C PHE A 353 -13.32 0.24 5.63
N ALA A 354 -12.74 0.06 6.81
CA ALA A 354 -13.36 0.36 8.09
C ALA A 354 -13.74 1.86 8.20
N SER A 355 -12.85 2.74 7.77
CA SER A 355 -13.12 4.19 7.73
C SER A 355 -14.28 4.53 6.79
N CYS A 356 -14.29 3.94 5.58
CA CYS A 356 -15.35 4.13 4.59
C CYS A 356 -16.69 3.54 5.06
N LEU A 357 -16.64 2.37 5.70
CA LEU A 357 -17.83 1.71 6.25
C LEU A 357 -18.48 2.55 7.34
N LEU A 358 -17.70 3.07 8.29
CA LEU A 358 -18.22 3.87 9.41
C LEU A 358 -18.61 5.29 9.01
N MET A 359 -17.99 5.86 7.98
CA MET A 359 -18.15 7.24 7.53
C MET A 359 -18.26 7.32 6.00
N PRO A 360 -19.38 6.87 5.41
CA PRO A 360 -19.55 6.80 3.95
C PRO A 360 -19.42 8.16 3.29
N HIS A 361 -18.66 8.25 2.20
CA HIS A 361 -18.23 9.47 1.52
C HIS A 361 -19.34 10.51 1.34
N THR A 362 -20.39 10.16 0.60
CA THR A 362 -21.46 11.12 0.25
C THR A 362 -22.20 11.61 1.48
N GLY A 363 -22.56 10.70 2.40
CA GLY A 363 -23.26 11.03 3.65
C GLY A 363 -22.39 11.88 4.57
N PHE A 364 -21.10 11.56 4.65
CA PHE A 364 -20.16 12.26 5.53
C PHE A 364 -19.94 13.70 5.08
N ILE A 365 -19.69 13.95 3.79
CA ILE A 365 -19.54 15.31 3.24
C ILE A 365 -20.81 16.13 3.46
N GLY A 366 -21.98 15.55 3.16
CA GLY A 366 -23.24 16.24 3.35
C GLY A 366 -23.50 16.64 4.80
N ASN A 367 -23.23 15.72 5.74
CA ASN A 367 -23.39 16.00 7.17
C ASN A 367 -22.35 16.99 7.69
N PHE A 368 -21.10 16.88 7.29
CA PHE A 368 -20.08 17.86 7.62
C PHE A 368 -20.50 19.28 7.22
N ARG A 369 -20.92 19.48 5.97
CA ARG A 369 -21.34 20.81 5.48
C ARG A 369 -22.58 21.32 6.20
N ARG A 370 -23.52 20.44 6.55
CA ARG A 370 -24.69 20.80 7.35
C ARG A 370 -24.30 21.25 8.76
N ILE A 371 -23.39 20.51 9.42
CA ILE A 371 -22.87 20.82 10.75
C ILE A 371 -22.08 22.13 10.71
N ALA A 372 -21.17 22.30 9.76
CA ALA A 372 -20.40 23.53 9.60
C ALA A 372 -21.31 24.77 9.42
N LYS A 373 -22.35 24.64 8.60
CA LYS A 373 -23.34 25.70 8.41
C LYS A 373 -24.14 25.96 9.67
N TRP A 374 -24.58 24.93 10.40
CA TRP A 374 -25.35 25.07 11.64
C TRP A 374 -24.52 25.71 12.76
N LEU A 375 -23.22 25.40 12.82
CA LEU A 375 -22.30 25.99 13.80
C LEU A 375 -21.74 27.35 13.37
N ASP A 376 -22.16 27.87 12.22
CA ASP A 376 -21.67 29.11 11.62
C ASP A 376 -20.12 29.15 11.51
N ILE A 377 -19.54 28.07 11.02
CA ILE A 377 -18.08 27.94 10.84
C ILE A 377 -17.66 28.84 9.67
N PRO A 378 -16.79 29.85 9.90
CA PRO A 378 -16.41 30.77 8.87
C PRO A 378 -15.41 30.12 7.89
N ASN A 379 -15.69 30.21 6.59
CA ASN A 379 -14.68 29.91 5.57
C ASN A 379 -13.72 31.11 5.46
N ARG A 380 -12.48 30.90 5.90
CA ARG A 380 -11.44 31.93 5.93
C ARG A 380 -10.52 31.92 4.71
N GLY A 381 -10.88 31.16 3.66
CA GLY A 381 -10.09 31.05 2.43
C GLY A 381 -9.00 29.99 2.46
N PHE A 382 -8.86 29.23 3.57
CA PHE A 382 -7.85 28.19 3.74
C PHE A 382 -8.40 26.76 3.65
N GLY A 383 -9.63 26.59 3.23
CA GLY A 383 -10.38 25.33 3.17
C GLY A 383 -11.70 25.39 3.92
N GLU A 384 -12.50 24.32 3.87
CA GLU A 384 -13.82 24.27 4.52
C GLU A 384 -13.68 24.24 6.06
N LEU A 385 -12.67 23.55 6.58
CA LEU A 385 -12.25 23.56 7.97
C LEU A 385 -10.72 23.71 8.05
N TYR A 386 -10.26 24.67 8.84
CA TYR A 386 -8.84 24.99 8.96
C TYR A 386 -8.38 24.87 10.42
N LEU A 387 -7.25 24.21 10.63
CA LEU A 387 -6.71 23.97 11.96
C LEU A 387 -5.22 24.38 12.01
N ASP A 388 -4.93 25.31 12.91
CA ASP A 388 -3.60 25.76 13.25
C ASP A 388 -3.44 25.89 14.78
N THR A 389 -2.46 26.64 15.24
CA THR A 389 -2.22 26.88 16.67
C THR A 389 -3.14 27.97 17.28
N GLN A 390 -3.98 28.62 16.47
CA GLN A 390 -4.87 29.67 16.98
C GLN A 390 -6.10 29.07 17.71
N PRO A 391 -6.42 29.60 18.92
CA PRO A 391 -7.53 29.06 19.70
C PRO A 391 -8.90 29.10 19.03
N CYS A 392 -9.14 30.05 18.12
CA CYS A 392 -10.41 30.15 17.39
C CYS A 392 -10.56 28.99 16.39
N ASN A 393 -9.51 28.65 15.63
CA ASN A 393 -9.54 27.56 14.67
C ASN A 393 -9.60 26.20 15.37
N TYR A 394 -8.89 26.05 16.49
CA TYR A 394 -8.97 24.85 17.31
C TYR A 394 -10.38 24.63 17.88
N ARG A 395 -11.03 25.69 18.34
CA ARG A 395 -12.40 25.64 18.86
C ARG A 395 -13.42 25.27 17.77
N ASP A 396 -13.27 25.82 16.57
CA ASP A 396 -14.12 25.49 15.42
C ASP A 396 -13.95 24.01 15.03
N TYR A 397 -12.71 23.52 14.98
CA TYR A 397 -12.41 22.13 14.76
C TYR A 397 -13.02 21.20 15.84
N GLU A 398 -12.89 21.55 17.13
CA GLU A 398 -13.48 20.77 18.22
C GLU A 398 -15.00 20.67 18.08
N LYS A 399 -15.69 21.77 17.84
CA LYS A 399 -17.15 21.80 17.69
C LYS A 399 -17.61 20.90 16.55
N VAL A 400 -16.98 21.00 15.38
CA VAL A 400 -17.34 20.19 14.21
C VAL A 400 -17.07 18.72 14.46
N THR A 401 -15.90 18.39 15.00
CA THR A 401 -15.54 16.99 15.27
C THR A 401 -16.40 16.37 16.35
N ASP A 402 -16.80 17.13 17.39
CA ASP A 402 -17.73 16.65 18.43
C ASP A 402 -19.09 16.22 17.86
N GLU A 403 -19.63 16.99 16.94
CA GLU A 403 -20.90 16.63 16.30
C GLU A 403 -20.76 15.43 15.36
N LEU A 404 -19.66 15.35 14.60
CA LEU A 404 -19.37 14.18 13.76
C LEU A 404 -19.17 12.91 14.59
N MET A 405 -18.45 13.00 15.72
CA MET A 405 -18.27 11.89 16.65
C MET A 405 -19.60 11.35 17.16
N LYS A 406 -20.49 12.26 17.62
CA LYS A 406 -21.83 11.88 18.10
C LYS A 406 -22.66 11.24 16.99
N PHE A 407 -22.60 11.83 15.79
CA PHE A 407 -23.44 11.41 14.68
C PHE A 407 -23.05 10.04 14.11
N TYR A 408 -21.76 9.75 13.99
CA TYR A 408 -21.23 8.50 13.43
C TYR A 408 -20.79 7.47 14.46
N GLY A 409 -20.72 7.83 15.73
CA GLY A 409 -20.25 6.96 16.79
C GLY A 409 -18.76 6.60 16.65
N VAL A 410 -17.94 7.55 16.21
CA VAL A 410 -16.50 7.37 15.96
C VAL A 410 -15.65 8.22 16.90
N SER A 411 -14.34 7.94 16.99
CA SER A 411 -13.43 8.80 17.75
C SER A 411 -13.13 10.10 16.99
N ARG A 412 -12.67 11.14 17.71
CA ARG A 412 -12.22 12.40 17.09
C ARG A 412 -11.09 12.16 16.09
N ALA A 413 -10.14 11.29 16.42
CA ALA A 413 -9.05 10.93 15.52
C ALA A 413 -9.60 10.33 14.20
N ALA A 414 -10.56 9.40 14.26
CA ALA A 414 -11.16 8.82 13.06
C ALA A 414 -11.89 9.86 12.21
N ALA A 415 -12.68 10.74 12.84
CA ALA A 415 -13.38 11.82 12.16
C ALA A 415 -12.40 12.81 11.50
N SER A 416 -11.32 13.17 12.18
CA SER A 416 -10.29 14.09 11.66
C SER A 416 -9.58 13.54 10.45
N ILE A 417 -9.17 12.27 10.51
CA ILE A 417 -8.52 11.59 9.40
C ILE A 417 -9.46 11.52 8.20
N ARG A 418 -10.73 11.18 8.44
CA ARG A 418 -11.73 11.16 7.35
C ARG A 418 -11.93 12.54 6.73
N LEU A 419 -11.98 13.60 7.54
CA LEU A 419 -12.05 14.99 7.07
C LEU A 419 -10.83 15.36 6.22
N GLN A 420 -9.62 15.01 6.67
CA GLN A 420 -8.39 15.26 5.93
C GLN A 420 -8.37 14.50 4.60
N SER A 421 -8.72 13.22 4.62
CA SER A 421 -8.73 12.38 3.41
C SER A 421 -9.71 12.86 2.35
N LEU A 422 -10.79 13.51 2.76
CA LEU A 422 -11.79 14.10 1.88
C LEU A 422 -11.48 15.57 1.51
N GLY A 423 -10.32 16.10 1.93
CA GLY A 423 -9.93 17.48 1.67
C GLY A 423 -10.79 18.54 2.38
N LEU A 424 -11.57 18.11 3.40
CA LEU A 424 -12.45 18.99 4.16
C LEU A 424 -11.75 19.67 5.34
N LEU A 425 -10.68 19.07 5.86
CA LEU A 425 -9.85 19.63 6.93
C LEU A 425 -8.43 19.86 6.43
N ARG A 426 -7.93 21.07 6.59
CA ARG A 426 -6.52 21.41 6.42
C ARG A 426 -5.90 21.66 7.79
N ASP A 427 -5.05 20.75 8.24
CA ASP A 427 -4.30 20.83 9.50
C ASP A 427 -2.84 21.21 9.21
N VAL A 428 -2.42 22.39 9.65
CA VAL A 428 -1.06 22.92 9.43
C VAL A 428 -0.23 23.00 10.70
N ARG A 429 -0.66 22.38 11.79
CA ARG A 429 0.06 22.44 13.08
C ARG A 429 1.45 21.83 13.02
N SER A 430 1.62 20.76 12.26
CA SER A 430 2.91 20.10 12.05
C SER A 430 3.86 20.87 11.10
N GLU A 431 3.32 21.73 10.24
CA GLU A 431 4.12 22.56 9.33
C GLU A 431 4.80 23.72 10.09
N SER A 432 4.21 24.19 11.19
CA SER A 432 4.74 25.32 11.96
C SER A 432 5.97 24.98 12.83
N GLU A 433 6.20 23.71 13.15
CA GLU A 433 7.39 23.30 13.90
C GLU A 433 8.68 23.33 13.06
N GLN A 434 8.58 23.29 11.74
CA GLN A 434 9.75 23.35 10.85
C GLN A 434 10.29 24.78 10.64
N TYR A 435 9.51 25.82 10.96
CA TYR A 435 9.94 27.23 10.79
C TYR A 435 10.54 27.86 12.03
N ILE A 436 10.62 27.14 13.17
CA ILE A 436 11.18 27.67 14.41
C ILE A 436 12.65 27.25 14.62
N ILE A 437 13.22 26.41 13.75
CA ILE A 437 14.62 25.97 13.79
C ILE A 437 15.30 26.37 12.46
N GLY A 438 15.32 27.66 12.20
CA GLY A 438 16.05 28.27 11.10
C GLY A 438 16.82 29.49 11.60
#